data_5fb099ff3f9a53d024be4ee4d8c48185
#
_entry.id   5fb099ff3f9a53d024be4ee4d8c48185
#
_cell.length_a   1.000
_cell.length_b   1.000
_cell.length_c   1.000
_cell.angle_alpha   90.00
_cell.angle_beta   90.00
_cell.angle_gamma   90.00
#
_symmetry.space_group_name_H-M   'P 1'
#
loop_
_entity.id
_entity.type
_entity.pdbx_description
1 polymer ?
#
loop_
_entity_poly.entity_id
_entity_poly.type
_entity_poly.pdbx_seq_one_letter_code
_entity_poly.pdbx_strand_id
1 'polypeptide(L)'
;MNLVYDALDRMIQCLSDCEVRFALIGGLAVSARSEPRFTRDVDLIVDTPTDADAEQLIRALLGKGYGLHAQLEQKSVNRLATCRLLQRDQSDGVIVDLFFANFGIEQEVLDTASEEQLTDEISLPIVQAEDLIALKLLAVSNRNRPRDSEDILNLLEHVSAARLERTRKLLRLMAERRPVSAQNLEQLLDELIEVADESDADFYG
;
A
#
# COMPACT_ATOMS: atom_id res chain seq x y z
N MET A 1 16.33 12.69 -13.34
CA MET A 1 15.46 11.51 -13.35
C MET A 1 15.25 11.08 -11.90
N ASN A 2 14.04 10.81 -11.47
CA ASN A 2 13.79 10.43 -10.07
C ASN A 2 13.94 8.91 -9.95
N LEU A 3 14.95 8.44 -9.20
CA LEU A 3 15.27 7.01 -9.06
C LEU A 3 14.06 6.14 -8.63
N VAL A 4 13.13 6.72 -7.87
CA VAL A 4 11.93 5.99 -7.41
C VAL A 4 10.96 5.74 -8.56
N TYR A 5 10.75 6.73 -9.44
CA TYR A 5 9.89 6.54 -10.63
C TYR A 5 10.54 5.60 -11.66
N ASP A 6 11.87 5.65 -11.81
CA ASP A 6 12.59 4.71 -12.68
C ASP A 6 12.48 3.26 -12.16
N ALA A 7 12.53 3.08 -10.84
CA ALA A 7 12.35 1.77 -10.20
C ALA A 7 10.91 1.27 -10.34
N LEU A 8 9.92 2.17 -10.18
CA LEU A 8 8.51 1.86 -10.38
C LEU A 8 8.23 1.43 -11.81
N ASP A 9 8.65 2.21 -12.82
CA ASP A 9 8.43 1.90 -14.24
C ASP A 9 8.99 0.52 -14.60
N ARG A 10 10.22 0.22 -14.18
CA ARG A 10 10.82 -1.10 -14.40
C ARG A 10 10.05 -2.23 -13.71
N MET A 11 9.55 -2.00 -12.50
CA MET A 11 8.77 -3.02 -11.80
C MET A 11 7.41 -3.25 -12.48
N ILE A 12 6.73 -2.19 -12.95
CA ILE A 12 5.50 -2.28 -13.73
C ILE A 12 5.71 -3.17 -14.97
N GLN A 13 6.78 -2.93 -15.73
CA GLN A 13 7.13 -3.75 -16.90
C GLN A 13 7.37 -5.22 -16.53
N CYS A 14 8.11 -5.47 -15.44
CA CYS A 14 8.36 -6.82 -14.96
C CYS A 14 7.08 -7.56 -14.54
N LEU A 15 6.16 -6.89 -13.83
CA LEU A 15 4.89 -7.46 -13.40
C LEU A 15 3.95 -7.71 -14.59
N SER A 16 3.92 -6.79 -15.55
CA SER A 16 3.16 -6.94 -16.81
C SER A 16 3.66 -8.12 -17.63
N ASP A 17 4.99 -8.30 -17.77
CA ASP A 17 5.58 -9.47 -18.45
C ASP A 17 5.25 -10.81 -17.76
N CYS A 18 5.00 -10.77 -16.44
CA CYS A 18 4.58 -11.93 -15.66
C CYS A 18 3.06 -12.13 -15.66
N GLU A 19 2.29 -11.27 -16.33
CA GLU A 19 0.82 -11.28 -16.39
C GLU A 19 0.18 -11.26 -14.99
N VAL A 20 0.81 -10.59 -14.01
CA VAL A 20 0.34 -10.48 -12.63
C VAL A 20 -0.40 -9.17 -12.46
N ARG A 21 -1.63 -9.23 -11.94
CA ARG A 21 -2.40 -8.04 -11.56
C ARG A 21 -1.76 -7.37 -10.34
N PHE A 22 -1.66 -6.05 -10.36
CA PHE A 22 -1.05 -5.27 -9.28
C PHE A 22 -1.73 -3.90 -9.13
N ALA A 23 -1.46 -3.22 -8.02
CA ALA A 23 -1.79 -1.82 -7.82
C ALA A 23 -0.77 -1.12 -6.92
N LEU A 24 -0.56 0.17 -7.15
CA LEU A 24 0.28 1.04 -6.33
C LEU A 24 -0.39 1.33 -4.99
N ILE A 25 0.38 1.17 -3.91
CA ILE A 25 0.02 1.56 -2.53
C ILE A 25 1.13 2.42 -1.93
N GLY A 26 1.13 2.58 -0.61
CA GLY A 26 2.20 3.25 0.13
C GLY A 26 2.34 4.73 -0.18
N GLY A 27 3.56 5.23 -0.08
CA GLY A 27 3.83 6.66 -0.15
C GLY A 27 3.57 7.32 -1.50
N LEU A 28 3.83 6.64 -2.61
CA LEU A 28 3.54 7.16 -3.94
C LEU A 28 2.03 7.22 -4.21
N ALA A 29 1.27 6.22 -3.75
CA ALA A 29 -0.18 6.22 -3.88
C ALA A 29 -0.82 7.33 -3.04
N VAL A 30 -0.33 7.57 -1.82
CA VAL A 30 -0.75 8.71 -1.00
C VAL A 30 -0.51 10.03 -1.75
N SER A 31 0.70 10.23 -2.30
CA SER A 31 1.02 11.43 -3.07
C SER A 31 0.16 11.62 -4.32
N ALA A 32 -0.34 10.54 -4.90
CA ALA A 32 -1.25 10.59 -6.05
C ALA A 32 -2.71 10.90 -5.64
N ARG A 33 -3.09 10.61 -4.40
CA ARG A 33 -4.45 10.76 -3.87
C ARG A 33 -4.65 11.98 -2.96
N SER A 34 -3.55 12.60 -2.52
CA SER A 34 -3.55 13.79 -1.65
C SER A 34 -2.38 14.72 -2.02
N GLU A 35 -1.74 15.33 -1.03
CA GLU A 35 -0.60 16.22 -1.25
C GLU A 35 0.70 15.44 -1.57
N PRO A 36 1.50 15.92 -2.54
CA PRO A 36 2.78 15.33 -2.89
C PRO A 36 3.74 15.32 -1.68
N ARG A 37 4.32 14.17 -1.37
CA ARG A 37 5.33 14.02 -0.33
C ARG A 37 6.53 13.20 -0.78
N PHE A 38 7.65 13.37 -0.09
CA PHE A 38 8.85 12.61 -0.37
C PHE A 38 8.70 11.13 0.06
N THR A 39 9.02 10.21 -0.85
CA THR A 39 9.12 8.77 -0.58
C THR A 39 10.40 8.20 -1.18
N ARG A 40 10.88 7.07 -0.65
CA ARG A 40 12.12 6.40 -1.09
C ARG A 40 11.87 4.99 -1.60
N ASP A 41 10.70 4.46 -1.32
CA ASP A 41 10.34 3.07 -1.57
C ASP A 41 9.19 3.00 -2.57
N VAL A 42 9.08 1.91 -3.29
CA VAL A 42 7.96 1.55 -4.14
C VAL A 42 7.19 0.44 -3.44
N ASP A 43 5.92 0.66 -3.17
CA ASP A 43 5.04 -0.31 -2.52
C ASP A 43 3.93 -0.74 -3.50
N LEU A 44 3.80 -2.02 -3.77
CA LEU A 44 2.80 -2.59 -4.68
C LEU A 44 2.06 -3.76 -4.02
N ILE A 45 0.74 -3.80 -4.17
CA ILE A 45 -0.03 -5.03 -3.95
C ILE A 45 0.00 -5.85 -5.24
N VAL A 46 0.20 -7.17 -5.13
CA VAL A 46 0.23 -8.10 -6.26
C VAL A 46 -0.72 -9.28 -6.01
N ASP A 47 -1.45 -9.68 -7.07
CA ASP A 47 -2.39 -10.80 -7.02
C ASP A 47 -1.64 -12.12 -7.24
N THR A 48 -1.44 -12.85 -6.17
CA THR A 48 -0.84 -14.17 -6.17
C THR A 48 -1.70 -15.12 -5.34
N PRO A 49 -2.65 -15.84 -5.94
CA PRO A 49 -3.64 -16.64 -5.22
C PRO A 49 -3.04 -17.68 -4.28
N THR A 50 -1.85 -18.20 -4.61
CA THR A 50 -1.14 -19.19 -3.81
C THR A 50 0.29 -18.78 -3.49
N ASP A 51 0.90 -19.39 -2.48
CA ASP A 51 2.32 -19.19 -2.19
C ASP A 51 3.23 -19.69 -3.32
N ALA A 52 2.80 -20.70 -4.06
CA ALA A 52 3.52 -21.18 -5.25
C ALA A 52 3.57 -20.10 -6.35
N ASP A 53 2.47 -19.35 -6.55
CA ASP A 53 2.43 -18.23 -7.49
C ASP A 53 3.33 -17.09 -7.02
N ALA A 54 3.31 -16.77 -5.71
CA ALA A 54 4.19 -15.77 -5.11
C ALA A 54 5.68 -16.14 -5.27
N GLU A 55 6.04 -17.39 -4.98
CA GLU A 55 7.40 -17.89 -5.18
C GLU A 55 7.82 -17.91 -6.65
N GLN A 56 6.91 -18.23 -7.56
CA GLN A 56 7.18 -18.18 -9.01
C GLN A 56 7.45 -16.75 -9.46
N LEU A 57 6.64 -15.79 -9.02
CA LEU A 57 6.86 -14.36 -9.28
C LEU A 57 8.21 -13.91 -8.75
N ILE A 58 8.55 -14.22 -7.49
CA ILE A 58 9.85 -13.87 -6.91
C ILE A 58 10.99 -14.44 -7.76
N ARG A 59 10.93 -15.73 -8.15
CA ARG A 59 11.96 -16.36 -9.02
C ARG A 59 12.10 -15.63 -10.36
N ALA A 60 10.99 -15.23 -10.99
CA ALA A 60 11.01 -14.47 -12.23
C ALA A 60 11.69 -13.11 -12.06
N LEU A 61 11.38 -12.36 -10.98
CA LEU A 61 11.98 -11.07 -10.68
C LEU A 61 13.48 -11.18 -10.35
N LEU A 62 13.89 -12.23 -9.63
CA LEU A 62 15.31 -12.51 -9.39
C LEU A 62 16.07 -12.77 -10.70
N GLY A 63 15.43 -13.46 -11.67
CA GLY A 63 15.96 -13.66 -13.02
C GLY A 63 16.08 -12.37 -13.85
N LYS A 64 15.28 -11.35 -13.52
CA LYS A 64 15.31 -10.01 -14.15
C LYS A 64 16.28 -9.02 -13.46
N GLY A 65 17.10 -9.48 -12.53
CA GLY A 65 18.15 -8.69 -11.89
C GLY A 65 17.80 -8.09 -10.52
N TYR A 66 16.64 -8.42 -9.94
CA TYR A 66 16.36 -8.07 -8.57
C TYR A 66 17.10 -8.97 -7.57
N GLY A 67 17.46 -8.42 -6.41
CA GLY A 67 17.96 -9.15 -5.26
C GLY A 67 16.89 -9.26 -4.18
N LEU A 68 16.74 -10.44 -3.60
CA LEU A 68 15.89 -10.62 -2.43
C LEU A 68 16.59 -10.02 -1.20
N HIS A 69 15.93 -9.03 -0.56
CA HIS A 69 16.44 -8.40 0.65
C HIS A 69 15.77 -8.96 1.92
N ALA A 70 14.46 -9.18 1.88
CA ALA A 70 13.70 -9.78 2.97
C ALA A 70 12.43 -10.46 2.45
N GLN A 71 11.97 -11.47 3.19
CA GLN A 71 10.64 -12.06 3.05
C GLN A 71 9.98 -12.08 4.42
N LEU A 72 8.69 -11.76 4.46
CA LEU A 72 7.88 -11.81 5.67
C LEU A 72 6.72 -12.78 5.46
N GLU A 73 6.60 -13.74 6.37
CA GLU A 73 5.49 -14.68 6.41
C GLU A 73 4.46 -14.23 7.46
N GLN A 74 3.20 -14.37 7.14
CA GLN A 74 2.13 -14.22 8.11
C GLN A 74 2.01 -15.51 8.93
N LYS A 75 2.54 -15.50 10.13
CA LYS A 75 2.57 -16.67 11.03
C LYS A 75 1.20 -17.28 11.33
N SER A 76 0.15 -16.46 11.39
CA SER A 76 -1.22 -16.93 11.71
C SER A 76 -1.82 -17.84 10.65
N VAL A 77 -1.39 -17.73 9.40
CA VAL A 77 -1.89 -18.51 8.26
C VAL A 77 -0.78 -19.24 7.53
N ASN A 78 0.47 -19.07 7.98
CA ASN A 78 1.67 -19.66 7.38
C ASN A 78 1.75 -19.40 5.88
N ARG A 79 1.51 -18.12 5.48
CA ARG A 79 1.54 -17.67 4.09
C ARG A 79 2.51 -16.51 3.91
N LEU A 80 3.12 -16.45 2.74
CA LEU A 80 4.00 -15.37 2.35
C LEU A 80 3.19 -14.06 2.24
N ALA A 81 3.55 -13.05 3.03
CA ALA A 81 2.81 -11.77 3.10
C ALA A 81 3.49 -10.66 2.30
N THR A 82 4.82 -10.55 2.38
CA THR A 82 5.56 -9.47 1.75
C THR A 82 6.93 -9.95 1.28
N CYS A 83 7.34 -9.45 0.12
CA CYS A 83 8.70 -9.64 -0.40
C CYS A 83 9.34 -8.27 -0.64
N ARG A 84 10.49 -8.04 -0.01
CA ARG A 84 11.31 -6.84 -0.21
C ARG A 84 12.41 -7.14 -1.21
N LEU A 85 12.44 -6.37 -2.29
CA LEU A 85 13.37 -6.50 -3.39
C LEU A 85 14.26 -5.27 -3.51
N LEU A 86 15.47 -5.46 -4.02
CA LEU A 86 16.43 -4.41 -4.34
C LEU A 86 17.00 -4.68 -5.73
N GLN A 87 17.16 -3.67 -6.56
CA GLN A 87 17.82 -3.83 -7.85
C GLN A 87 19.34 -3.98 -7.65
N ARG A 88 19.94 -5.07 -8.18
CA ARG A 88 21.33 -5.47 -7.87
C ARG A 88 22.41 -4.58 -8.42
N ASP A 89 22.15 -3.87 -9.51
CA ASP A 89 23.13 -3.06 -10.25
C ASP A 89 23.20 -1.59 -9.80
N GLN A 90 22.46 -1.22 -8.74
CA GLN A 90 22.46 0.11 -8.17
C GLN A 90 22.93 0.08 -6.72
N SER A 91 24.07 0.71 -6.42
CA SER A 91 24.61 0.82 -5.05
C SER A 91 23.68 1.55 -4.08
N ASP A 92 22.83 2.44 -4.61
CA ASP A 92 21.80 3.20 -3.88
C ASP A 92 20.39 2.80 -4.34
N GLY A 93 20.19 1.50 -4.56
CA GLY A 93 18.97 0.96 -5.15
C GLY A 93 17.72 1.27 -4.34
N VAL A 94 16.63 1.62 -5.06
CA VAL A 94 15.31 1.81 -4.49
C VAL A 94 14.76 0.47 -4.01
N ILE A 95 14.22 0.47 -2.81
CA ILE A 95 13.51 -0.69 -2.25
C ILE A 95 12.15 -0.82 -2.95
N VAL A 96 11.81 -2.03 -3.36
CA VAL A 96 10.48 -2.38 -3.87
C VAL A 96 9.87 -3.42 -2.94
N ASP A 97 8.76 -3.08 -2.30
CA ASP A 97 8.00 -3.96 -1.44
C ASP A 97 6.77 -4.48 -2.20
N LEU A 98 6.69 -5.80 -2.36
CA LEU A 98 5.53 -6.48 -2.92
C LEU A 98 4.70 -7.09 -1.80
N PHE A 99 3.44 -6.68 -1.70
CA PHE A 99 2.45 -7.19 -0.75
C PHE A 99 1.55 -8.18 -1.48
N PHE A 100 1.53 -9.43 -1.05
CA PHE A 100 0.76 -10.48 -1.69
C PHE A 100 -0.71 -10.46 -1.25
N ALA A 101 -1.63 -10.34 -2.22
CA ALA A 101 -3.07 -10.21 -1.99
C ALA A 101 -3.71 -11.58 -1.66
N ASN A 102 -3.28 -12.21 -0.61
CA ASN A 102 -3.74 -13.56 -0.27
C ASN A 102 -4.33 -13.69 1.14
N PHE A 103 -4.31 -12.61 1.95
CA PHE A 103 -4.85 -12.67 3.30
C PHE A 103 -5.06 -11.26 3.90
N GLY A 104 -6.26 -10.90 4.19
CA GLY A 104 -6.65 -9.60 4.74
C GLY A 104 -7.63 -8.91 3.81
N ILE A 105 -7.41 -7.64 3.50
CA ILE A 105 -8.25 -6.85 2.59
C ILE A 105 -7.57 -6.57 1.25
N GLU A 106 -6.40 -7.14 1.03
CA GLU A 106 -5.56 -6.83 -0.13
C GLU A 106 -6.30 -7.10 -1.46
N GLN A 107 -7.14 -8.15 -1.51
CA GLN A 107 -7.94 -8.47 -2.69
C GLN A 107 -9.03 -7.42 -2.95
N GLU A 108 -9.77 -7.03 -1.90
CA GLU A 108 -10.81 -6.01 -1.99
C GLU A 108 -10.26 -4.64 -2.40
N VAL A 109 -9.06 -4.33 -1.95
CA VAL A 109 -8.34 -3.09 -2.29
C VAL A 109 -7.87 -3.14 -3.75
N LEU A 110 -7.35 -4.28 -4.20
CA LEU A 110 -6.91 -4.49 -5.57
C LEU A 110 -8.08 -4.41 -6.57
N ASP A 111 -9.26 -4.92 -6.18
CA ASP A 111 -10.46 -4.95 -7.03
C ASP A 111 -11.02 -3.55 -7.33
N THR A 112 -10.72 -2.56 -6.51
CA THR A 112 -11.20 -1.17 -6.66
C THR A 112 -10.13 -0.19 -7.10
N ALA A 113 -8.89 -0.63 -7.27
CA ALA A 113 -7.83 0.21 -7.83
C ALA A 113 -8.22 0.70 -9.22
N SER A 114 -7.94 1.97 -9.50
CA SER A 114 -8.24 2.62 -10.79
C SER A 114 -6.97 3.00 -11.52
N GLU A 115 -7.00 2.91 -12.84
CA GLU A 115 -5.93 3.40 -13.71
C GLU A 115 -5.81 4.92 -13.57
N GLU A 116 -4.63 5.40 -13.20
CA GLU A 116 -4.33 6.81 -12.98
C GLU A 116 -2.99 7.20 -13.60
N GLN A 117 -2.93 8.43 -14.10
CA GLN A 117 -1.69 9.03 -14.58
C GLN A 117 -0.87 9.53 -13.38
N LEU A 118 0.25 8.87 -13.09
CA LEU A 118 1.15 9.27 -12.00
C LEU A 118 2.18 10.32 -12.45
N THR A 119 2.67 10.18 -13.69
CA THR A 119 3.55 11.13 -14.37
C THR A 119 3.17 11.19 -15.85
N ASP A 120 3.78 12.09 -16.63
CA ASP A 120 3.54 12.17 -18.09
C ASP A 120 3.84 10.83 -18.81
N GLU A 121 4.68 9.99 -18.23
CA GLU A 121 5.16 8.73 -18.82
C GLU A 121 4.61 7.47 -18.14
N ILE A 122 4.09 7.58 -16.90
CA ILE A 122 3.68 6.43 -16.08
C ILE A 122 2.19 6.51 -15.78
N SER A 123 1.44 5.51 -16.26
CA SER A 123 0.06 5.24 -15.87
C SER A 123 -0.03 3.82 -15.30
N LEU A 124 -0.77 3.65 -14.21
CA LEU A 124 -0.90 2.36 -13.54
C LEU A 124 -2.13 2.33 -12.61
N PRO A 125 -2.60 1.14 -12.21
CA PRO A 125 -3.62 1.03 -11.18
C PRO A 125 -3.12 1.58 -9.84
N ILE A 126 -3.86 2.55 -9.27
CA ILE A 126 -3.59 3.13 -7.94
C ILE A 126 -4.78 2.86 -7.02
N VAL A 127 -4.49 2.42 -5.81
CA VAL A 127 -5.49 2.14 -4.77
C VAL A 127 -6.26 3.42 -4.41
N GLN A 128 -7.54 3.28 -4.08
CA GLN A 128 -8.40 4.40 -3.68
C GLN A 128 -7.97 4.99 -2.33
N ALA A 129 -8.24 6.29 -2.12
CA ALA A 129 -7.84 7.00 -0.90
C ALA A 129 -8.42 6.37 0.37
N GLU A 130 -9.72 6.00 0.36
CA GLU A 130 -10.39 5.33 1.48
C GLU A 130 -9.81 3.94 1.79
N ASP A 131 -9.29 3.24 0.79
CA ASP A 131 -8.65 1.94 0.95
C ASP A 131 -7.22 2.09 1.49
N LEU A 132 -6.49 3.15 1.07
CA LEU A 132 -5.19 3.51 1.64
C LEU A 132 -5.29 3.87 3.12
N ILE A 133 -6.35 4.58 3.55
CA ILE A 133 -6.61 4.86 4.96
C ILE A 133 -6.72 3.54 5.75
N ALA A 134 -7.50 2.57 5.25
CA ALA A 134 -7.64 1.28 5.92
C ALA A 134 -6.30 0.54 6.07
N LEU A 135 -5.47 0.50 5.00
CA LEU A 135 -4.14 -0.13 5.04
C LEU A 135 -3.20 0.57 6.02
N LYS A 136 -3.23 1.91 6.08
CA LYS A 136 -2.38 2.69 6.97
C LYS A 136 -2.79 2.60 8.43
N LEU A 137 -4.08 2.54 8.73
CA LEU A 137 -4.57 2.30 10.10
C LEU A 137 -4.00 0.98 10.66
N LEU A 138 -3.97 -0.07 9.85
CA LEU A 138 -3.34 -1.33 10.26
C LEU A 138 -1.82 -1.18 10.49
N ALA A 139 -1.14 -0.37 9.71
CA ALA A 139 0.29 -0.11 9.87
C ALA A 139 0.59 0.70 11.15
N VAL A 140 -0.20 1.74 11.45
CA VAL A 140 -0.11 2.55 12.68
C VAL A 140 -0.33 1.69 13.91
N SER A 141 -1.40 0.89 13.94
CA SER A 141 -1.74 0.05 15.09
C SER A 141 -0.64 -0.98 15.44
N ASN A 142 0.09 -1.45 14.43
CA ASN A 142 1.12 -2.47 14.62
C ASN A 142 2.52 -1.91 14.92
N ARG A 143 2.85 -0.65 14.54
CA ARG A 143 4.24 -0.17 14.54
C ARG A 143 4.43 1.26 15.04
N ASN A 144 3.38 1.97 15.44
CA ASN A 144 3.43 3.38 15.86
C ASN A 144 4.35 4.23 14.95
N ARG A 145 3.99 4.35 13.66
CA ARG A 145 4.73 5.14 12.67
C ARG A 145 4.09 6.51 12.52
N PRO A 146 4.69 7.60 13.00
CA PRO A 146 4.09 8.95 12.92
C PRO A 146 3.71 9.35 11.49
N ARG A 147 4.54 8.97 10.50
CA ARG A 147 4.30 9.27 9.09
C ARG A 147 3.01 8.61 8.54
N ASP A 148 2.64 7.43 9.02
CA ASP A 148 1.40 6.78 8.59
C ASP A 148 0.17 7.53 9.13
N SER A 149 0.25 8.14 10.33
CA SER A 149 -0.81 9.01 10.86
C SER A 149 -0.93 10.30 10.06
N GLU A 150 0.19 10.94 9.72
CA GLU A 150 0.21 12.13 8.83
C GLU A 150 -0.41 11.82 7.47
N ASP A 151 -0.06 10.67 6.87
CA ASP A 151 -0.63 10.24 5.59
C ASP A 151 -2.15 10.03 5.69
N ILE A 152 -2.65 9.50 6.82
CA ILE A 152 -4.10 9.32 7.04
C ILE A 152 -4.79 10.69 7.11
N LEU A 153 -4.25 11.64 7.88
CA LEU A 153 -4.82 12.99 8.00
C LEU A 153 -4.91 13.66 6.61
N ASN A 154 -3.83 13.63 5.85
CA ASN A 154 -3.81 14.18 4.49
C ASN A 154 -4.83 13.51 3.55
N LEU A 155 -5.03 12.20 3.66
CA LEU A 155 -6.02 11.48 2.86
C LEU A 155 -7.45 11.82 3.28
N LEU A 156 -7.71 12.04 4.58
CA LEU A 156 -9.04 12.40 5.11
C LEU A 156 -9.58 13.69 4.49
N GLU A 157 -8.72 14.68 4.21
CA GLU A 157 -9.10 15.93 3.53
C GLU A 157 -9.69 15.70 2.11
N HIS A 158 -9.37 14.55 1.48
CA HIS A 158 -9.79 14.22 0.12
C HIS A 158 -10.86 13.12 0.05
N VAL A 159 -11.36 12.65 1.19
CA VAL A 159 -12.34 11.55 1.27
C VAL A 159 -13.62 12.03 1.93
N SER A 160 -14.74 11.96 1.20
CA SER A 160 -16.05 12.29 1.76
C SER A 160 -16.51 11.27 2.81
N ALA A 161 -17.41 11.71 3.72
CA ALA A 161 -18.00 10.83 4.73
C ALA A 161 -18.66 9.57 4.13
N ALA A 162 -19.28 9.68 2.95
CA ALA A 162 -19.86 8.54 2.25
C ALA A 162 -18.80 7.51 1.80
N ARG A 163 -17.61 7.97 1.40
CA ARG A 163 -16.49 7.08 1.03
C ARG A 163 -15.83 6.46 2.27
N LEU A 164 -15.83 7.14 3.42
CA LEU A 164 -15.32 6.58 4.68
C LEU A 164 -16.10 5.35 5.17
N GLU A 165 -17.38 5.18 4.76
CA GLU A 165 -18.12 3.95 5.04
C GLU A 165 -17.45 2.71 4.40
N ARG A 166 -16.77 2.88 3.26
CA ARG A 166 -15.96 1.80 2.69
C ARG A 166 -14.74 1.49 3.57
N THR A 167 -14.04 2.50 4.07
CA THR A 167 -12.95 2.31 5.04
C THR A 167 -13.44 1.49 6.23
N ARG A 168 -14.56 1.90 6.87
CA ARG A 168 -15.14 1.16 8.01
C ARG A 168 -15.49 -0.29 7.68
N LYS A 169 -16.06 -0.53 6.49
CA LYS A 169 -16.33 -1.89 6.02
C LYS A 169 -15.06 -2.74 5.92
N LEU A 170 -13.97 -2.17 5.39
CA LEU A 170 -12.69 -2.85 5.29
C LEU A 170 -12.07 -3.13 6.67
N LEU A 171 -12.19 -2.18 7.62
CA LEU A 171 -11.71 -2.39 8.99
C LEU A 171 -12.46 -3.53 9.70
N ARG A 172 -13.78 -3.63 9.53
CA ARG A 172 -14.59 -4.76 10.05
C ARG A 172 -14.14 -6.08 9.45
N LEU A 173 -13.92 -6.11 8.13
CA LEU A 173 -13.43 -7.29 7.43
C LEU A 173 -12.02 -7.70 7.91
N MET A 174 -11.14 -6.72 8.17
CA MET A 174 -9.84 -6.98 8.81
C MET A 174 -10.01 -7.59 10.20
N ALA A 175 -10.91 -7.04 11.03
CA ALA A 175 -11.15 -7.55 12.38
C ALA A 175 -11.69 -8.99 12.37
N GLU A 176 -12.52 -9.34 11.40
CA GLU A 176 -13.00 -10.70 11.19
C GLU A 176 -11.89 -11.68 10.79
N ARG A 177 -11.03 -11.25 9.86
CA ARG A 177 -9.95 -12.09 9.30
C ARG A 177 -8.69 -12.11 10.16
N ARG A 178 -8.41 -11.02 10.90
CA ARG A 178 -7.19 -10.82 11.70
C ARG A 178 -7.51 -10.23 13.09
N PRO A 179 -8.27 -10.92 13.94
CA PRO A 179 -8.80 -10.33 15.17
C PRO A 179 -7.73 -9.80 16.14
N VAL A 180 -6.52 -10.36 16.13
CA VAL A 180 -5.42 -9.92 17.01
C VAL A 180 -4.73 -8.64 16.49
N SER A 181 -4.65 -8.46 15.17
CA SER A 181 -3.91 -7.33 14.55
C SER A 181 -4.79 -6.11 14.27
N ALA A 182 -6.11 -6.28 14.28
CA ALA A 182 -7.08 -5.27 13.87
C ALA A 182 -7.99 -4.79 15.01
N GLN A 183 -7.56 -4.96 16.26
CA GLN A 183 -8.28 -4.46 17.43
C GLN A 183 -8.28 -2.93 17.45
N ASN A 184 -9.45 -2.32 17.68
CA ASN A 184 -9.66 -0.88 17.85
C ASN A 184 -9.34 -0.01 16.61
N LEU A 185 -9.28 -0.56 15.37
CA LEU A 185 -9.00 0.25 14.19
C LEU A 185 -10.11 1.26 13.87
N GLU A 186 -11.38 0.92 14.10
CA GLU A 186 -12.50 1.86 13.92
C GLU A 186 -12.40 3.01 14.94
N GLN A 187 -12.04 2.73 16.19
CA GLN A 187 -11.82 3.77 17.19
C GLN A 187 -10.64 4.68 16.81
N LEU A 188 -9.54 4.12 16.33
CA LEU A 188 -8.39 4.89 15.85
C LEU A 188 -8.76 5.77 14.65
N LEU A 189 -9.62 5.30 13.75
CA LEU A 189 -10.16 6.11 12.66
C LEU A 189 -10.96 7.30 13.20
N ASP A 190 -11.85 7.07 14.17
CA ASP A 190 -12.68 8.12 14.76
C ASP A 190 -11.81 9.18 15.45
N GLU A 191 -10.80 8.78 16.22
CA GLU A 191 -9.83 9.68 16.86
C GLU A 191 -9.08 10.55 15.83
N LEU A 192 -8.69 9.97 14.67
CA LEU A 192 -7.99 10.73 13.61
C LEU A 192 -8.94 11.68 12.84
N ILE A 193 -10.21 11.32 12.69
CA ILE A 193 -11.22 12.23 12.11
C ILE A 193 -11.43 13.44 13.03
N GLU A 194 -11.54 13.24 14.35
CA GLU A 194 -11.65 14.34 15.31
C GLU A 194 -10.46 15.29 15.21
N VAL A 195 -9.22 14.76 15.10
CA VAL A 195 -8.01 15.58 14.94
C VAL A 195 -8.04 16.37 13.64
N ALA A 196 -8.51 15.78 12.53
CA ALA A 196 -8.62 16.47 11.24
C ALA A 196 -9.62 17.64 11.33
N ASP A 197 -10.79 17.39 11.93
CA ASP A 197 -11.86 18.41 12.08
C ASP A 197 -11.41 19.58 12.98
N GLU A 198 -10.64 19.33 14.05
CA GLU A 198 -10.08 20.37 14.94
C GLU A 198 -9.04 21.24 14.20
N SER A 199 -8.19 20.62 13.37
CA SER A 199 -7.17 21.33 12.58
C SER A 199 -7.80 22.32 11.60
N ASP A 200 -8.89 21.95 10.96
CA ASP A 200 -9.64 22.82 10.04
C ASP A 200 -10.33 23.98 10.76
N ALA A 201 -10.84 23.77 11.99
CA ALA A 201 -11.49 24.80 12.78
C ALA A 201 -10.52 25.91 13.23
N ASP A 202 -9.26 25.56 13.56
CA ASP A 202 -8.23 26.51 13.99
C ASP A 202 -7.68 27.36 12.81
N PHE A 203 -7.85 26.91 11.56
CA PHE A 203 -7.36 27.64 10.38
C PHE A 203 -8.34 28.71 9.86
N TYR A 204 -9.65 28.60 10.20
CA TYR A 204 -10.73 29.49 9.76
C TYR A 204 -11.32 30.36 10.89
N GLY A 205 -10.82 30.31 12.10
CA GLY A 205 -11.22 31.12 13.27
C GLY A 205 -10.26 32.27 13.54
#